data_0a0e1b141085b3765b2016603756091b
#
_entry.id   0a0e1b141085b3765b2016603756091b
#
_cell.length_a   1.000
_cell.length_b   1.000
_cell.length_c   1.000
_cell.angle_alpha   90.00
_cell.angle_beta   90.00
_cell.angle_gamma   90.00
#
_symmetry.space_group_name_H-M   'P 1'
#
loop_
_entity.id
_entity.type
_entity.pdbx_description
1 polymer ?
#
loop_
_entity_poly.entity_id
_entity_poly.type
_entity_poly.pdbx_seq_one_letter_code
_entity_poly.pdbx_strand_id
1 'polypeptide(L)'
;MKLRYITLLGIFATLPFFSCTDDVEEKVYDKYQADEFYATPEGADVALAAVYANVAGNWEGKGYAGADNGWYDLNCMASDEQVIPHRNTGDWQLDFARLYLHQWLPSDLIVNNTWNWLYQSVFSANLAVEQLENAGAAQAKISEAKVLRAFFYYLLMDDYGNIPFYTENNITVAELPQVSRKVVYDFIVSELTENVPNLSTTKGGEYYGRFNKWAGYALLAKVYLNAEVYSGNPQWQKCIDAIEALESGGFSLHPGAANEASPNGYQYYELFGDRLPEDETILAMFATANVVSRNIYTLRSLSGPHAMELFGVSGWNGTIVPENFYNTYDDNDIRKVQFLVGEQPGGITYTAQVSSLDNPGADAFAGVRNIKFYPATPLDGGGASNDFPIFRYADFMLMKAECLVRLGNPSGAKPLVDAIRERAGLTALSTDPSLEDIYNERGFELNWEGHRRQDMIRFGTFLKANDFRGQSEEYKELFPIPTSALDANTNLKQNPGY
;
A
#
# COMPACT_ATOMS: atom_id res chain seq x y z
N MET A 1 -2.23 85.57 55.68
CA MET A 1 -3.30 84.57 55.62
C MET A 1 -2.65 83.22 55.79
N LYS A 2 -2.96 82.52 56.87
CA LYS A 2 -2.15 81.42 57.39
C LYS A 2 -2.68 80.08 56.95
N LEU A 3 -1.80 79.26 56.30
CA LEU A 3 -1.99 77.86 55.96
C LEU A 3 -1.87 77.03 57.26
N ARG A 4 -2.82 76.10 57.49
CA ARG A 4 -2.70 75.07 58.53
C ARG A 4 -2.58 73.74 57.91
N TYR A 5 -1.43 73.04 58.14
CA TYR A 5 -1.21 71.62 57.78
C TYR A 5 -1.89 70.72 58.80
N ILE A 6 -2.63 69.75 58.31
CA ILE A 6 -3.16 68.61 59.11
C ILE A 6 -2.42 67.38 58.64
N THR A 7 -1.64 66.82 59.57
CA THR A 7 -0.92 65.56 59.36
C THR A 7 -1.85 64.43 59.73
N LEU A 8 -2.19 63.58 58.75
CA LEU A 8 -2.92 62.35 59.02
C LEU A 8 -1.92 61.17 59.10
N LEU A 9 -1.83 60.56 60.26
CA LEU A 9 -1.04 59.35 60.51
C LEU A 9 -1.86 58.14 60.05
N GLY A 10 -1.39 57.51 58.98
CA GLY A 10 -2.01 56.25 58.46
C GLY A 10 -1.45 55.02 59.19
N ILE A 11 -2.29 54.32 59.91
CA ILE A 11 -1.98 53.03 60.53
C ILE A 11 -2.01 51.98 59.42
N PHE A 12 -0.86 51.39 59.09
CA PHE A 12 -0.76 50.22 58.16
C PHE A 12 -1.12 48.94 58.94
N ALA A 13 -2.33 48.48 58.82
CA ALA A 13 -2.74 47.13 59.28
C ALA A 13 -2.22 46.03 58.34
N THR A 14 -1.21 45.28 58.73
CA THR A 14 -0.72 44.08 58.06
C THR A 14 -1.76 42.93 58.27
N LEU A 15 -2.58 42.71 57.30
CA LEU A 15 -3.37 41.49 57.23
C LEU A 15 -2.50 40.35 56.69
N PRO A 16 -2.39 39.20 57.34
CA PRO A 16 -1.76 38.02 56.76
C PRO A 16 -2.66 37.48 55.67
N PHE A 17 -2.19 37.52 54.42
CA PHE A 17 -2.79 36.77 53.36
C PHE A 17 -2.52 35.28 53.61
N PHE A 18 -3.49 34.57 54.15
CA PHE A 18 -3.55 33.11 54.01
C PHE A 18 -3.91 32.82 52.55
N SER A 19 -2.90 32.50 51.74
CA SER A 19 -3.10 31.86 50.46
C SER A 19 -3.53 30.42 50.76
N CYS A 20 -4.82 30.12 50.65
CA CYS A 20 -5.26 28.76 50.49
C CYS A 20 -4.85 28.32 49.10
N THR A 21 -3.68 27.73 48.97
CA THR A 21 -3.37 26.81 47.87
C THR A 21 -3.89 25.43 48.28
N ASP A 22 -5.21 25.30 48.39
CA ASP A 22 -5.81 23.99 48.25
C ASP A 22 -5.60 23.62 46.78
N ASP A 23 -4.99 22.48 46.54
CA ASP A 23 -4.88 21.85 45.24
C ASP A 23 -6.28 21.81 44.64
N VAL A 24 -6.56 22.73 43.73
CA VAL A 24 -7.73 22.62 42.87
C VAL A 24 -7.37 21.54 41.84
N GLU A 25 -7.52 20.30 42.22
CA GLU A 25 -7.61 19.23 41.21
C GLU A 25 -8.83 19.56 40.36
N GLU A 26 -8.58 19.97 39.16
CA GLU A 26 -9.63 20.14 38.13
C GLU A 26 -10.28 18.79 37.87
N LYS A 27 -11.38 18.50 38.55
CA LYS A 27 -12.19 17.32 38.23
C LYS A 27 -12.90 17.58 36.91
N VAL A 28 -12.32 17.11 35.83
CA VAL A 28 -12.95 17.08 34.51
C VAL A 28 -14.01 15.99 34.51
N TYR A 29 -15.29 16.37 34.65
CA TYR A 29 -16.41 15.45 34.75
C TYR A 29 -16.93 14.89 33.43
N ASP A 30 -16.47 15.42 32.29
CA ASP A 30 -16.96 15.15 30.95
C ASP A 30 -15.89 14.68 29.97
N LYS A 31 -14.68 14.36 30.44
CA LYS A 31 -13.64 13.70 29.67
C LYS A 31 -13.19 12.43 30.37
N TYR A 32 -13.23 11.31 29.65
CA TYR A 32 -12.56 10.09 30.10
C TYR A 32 -11.06 10.38 30.27
N GLN A 33 -10.46 9.85 31.34
CA GLN A 33 -9.00 9.80 31.39
C GLN A 33 -8.51 8.92 30.26
N ALA A 34 -7.51 9.33 29.52
CA ALA A 34 -7.05 8.63 28.30
C ALA A 34 -6.75 7.14 28.58
N ASP A 35 -6.07 6.85 29.70
CA ASP A 35 -5.70 5.48 30.05
C ASP A 35 -6.93 4.60 30.35
N GLU A 36 -7.92 5.16 31.06
CA GLU A 36 -9.19 4.44 31.33
C GLU A 36 -9.97 4.18 30.05
N PHE A 37 -9.97 5.13 29.10
CA PHE A 37 -10.66 4.99 27.82
C PHE A 37 -9.99 3.90 26.97
N TYR A 38 -8.67 3.98 26.75
CA TYR A 38 -7.96 3.01 25.92
C TYR A 38 -7.86 1.61 26.52
N ALA A 39 -8.14 1.45 27.84
CA ALA A 39 -8.28 0.13 28.47
C ALA A 39 -9.58 -0.59 28.08
N THR A 40 -10.60 0.15 27.62
CA THR A 40 -11.85 -0.45 27.14
C THR A 40 -11.70 -1.07 25.75
N PRO A 41 -12.49 -2.09 25.38
CA PRO A 41 -12.48 -2.62 24.02
C PRO A 41 -12.76 -1.55 22.96
N GLU A 42 -13.72 -0.67 23.20
CA GLU A 42 -14.11 0.42 22.31
C GLU A 42 -12.97 1.45 22.15
N GLY A 43 -12.32 1.83 23.24
CA GLY A 43 -11.19 2.76 23.21
C GLY A 43 -9.98 2.17 22.48
N ALA A 44 -9.71 0.89 22.69
CA ALA A 44 -8.67 0.18 21.96
C ALA A 44 -8.97 0.11 20.44
N ASP A 45 -10.22 -0.10 20.06
CA ASP A 45 -10.63 -0.09 18.65
C ASP A 45 -10.53 1.32 18.04
N VAL A 46 -10.79 2.39 18.81
CA VAL A 46 -10.58 3.79 18.36
C VAL A 46 -9.08 4.06 18.08
N ALA A 47 -8.19 3.62 18.98
CA ALA A 47 -6.74 3.75 18.76
C ALA A 47 -6.28 3.03 17.48
N LEU A 48 -6.75 1.81 17.26
CA LEU A 48 -6.46 1.04 16.05
C LEU A 48 -7.08 1.67 14.79
N ALA A 49 -8.33 2.15 14.86
CA ALA A 49 -9.01 2.79 13.75
C ALA A 49 -8.23 4.01 13.22
N ALA A 50 -7.58 4.79 14.12
CA ALA A 50 -6.72 5.90 13.73
C ALA A 50 -5.50 5.45 12.90
N VAL A 51 -4.96 4.25 13.19
CA VAL A 51 -3.86 3.66 12.39
C VAL A 51 -4.38 3.11 11.06
N TYR A 52 -5.52 2.42 11.05
CA TYR A 52 -6.14 1.94 9.80
C TYR A 52 -6.60 3.05 8.86
N ALA A 53 -6.97 4.22 9.40
CA ALA A 53 -7.26 5.39 8.58
C ALA A 53 -6.06 5.81 7.71
N ASN A 54 -4.82 5.56 8.19
CA ASN A 54 -3.63 5.78 7.36
C ASN A 54 -3.45 4.70 6.28
N VAL A 55 -3.92 3.45 6.50
CA VAL A 55 -3.88 2.41 5.45
C VAL A 55 -4.79 2.82 4.29
N ALA A 56 -6.02 3.24 4.59
CA ALA A 56 -6.96 3.73 3.59
C ALA A 56 -6.50 5.05 2.96
N GLY A 57 -5.93 5.94 3.78
CA GLY A 57 -5.44 7.24 3.35
C GLY A 57 -6.56 8.21 2.96
N ASN A 58 -6.16 9.21 2.21
CA ASN A 58 -7.07 10.21 1.66
C ASN A 58 -6.61 10.63 0.24
N TRP A 59 -7.33 11.61 -0.35
CA TRP A 59 -7.08 12.10 -1.71
C TRP A 59 -5.71 12.75 -1.96
N GLU A 60 -4.89 12.99 -0.94
CA GLU A 60 -3.66 13.80 -1.03
C GLU A 60 -2.36 12.97 -1.10
N GLY A 61 -2.33 11.89 -1.85
CA GLY A 61 -1.13 11.04 -1.98
C GLY A 61 -0.84 10.20 -0.73
N LYS A 62 -1.84 9.94 0.08
CA LYS A 62 -1.77 9.13 1.29
C LYS A 62 -2.56 7.84 1.13
N GLY A 63 -2.13 6.80 1.81
CA GLY A 63 -2.78 5.49 1.78
C GLY A 63 -2.09 4.49 0.86
N TYR A 64 -2.45 3.23 1.03
CA TYR A 64 -1.85 2.12 0.27
C TYR A 64 -2.22 2.20 -1.22
N ALA A 65 -3.49 2.41 -1.52
CA ALA A 65 -4.00 2.47 -2.90
C ALA A 65 -5.18 3.47 -3.05
N GLY A 66 -5.26 4.51 -2.21
CA GLY A 66 -6.45 5.35 -2.12
C GLY A 66 -6.41 6.65 -2.92
N ALA A 67 -5.27 7.05 -3.50
CA ALA A 67 -5.10 8.37 -4.09
C ALA A 67 -3.99 8.42 -5.15
N ASP A 68 -4.01 9.49 -5.96
CA ASP A 68 -2.91 9.83 -6.86
C ASP A 68 -1.67 10.29 -6.08
N ASN A 69 -0.51 10.19 -6.72
CA ASN A 69 0.78 10.68 -6.22
C ASN A 69 1.22 10.04 -4.88
N GLY A 70 0.83 8.79 -4.63
CA GLY A 70 1.16 8.05 -3.43
C GLY A 70 1.97 6.77 -3.67
N TRP A 71 2.00 5.92 -2.66
CA TRP A 71 2.76 4.67 -2.64
C TRP A 71 2.42 3.73 -3.81
N TYR A 72 1.14 3.61 -4.13
CA TYR A 72 0.71 2.77 -5.25
C TYR A 72 1.33 3.22 -6.57
N ASP A 73 1.27 4.51 -6.86
CA ASP A 73 1.84 5.06 -8.10
C ASP A 73 3.36 4.91 -8.13
N LEU A 74 4.02 5.16 -6.99
CA LEU A 74 5.47 5.00 -6.86
C LEU A 74 5.90 3.58 -7.24
N ASN A 75 5.20 2.56 -6.77
CA ASN A 75 5.56 1.16 -6.97
C ASN A 75 5.08 0.60 -8.32
N CYS A 76 3.83 0.86 -8.70
CA CYS A 76 3.29 0.29 -9.94
C CYS A 76 3.86 0.95 -11.18
N MET A 77 3.99 2.29 -11.20
CA MET A 77 4.50 2.99 -12.38
C MET A 77 6.02 2.91 -12.55
N ALA A 78 6.76 2.56 -11.51
CA ALA A 78 8.18 2.22 -11.65
C ALA A 78 8.40 0.82 -12.26
N SER A 79 7.36 0.00 -12.32
CA SER A 79 7.38 -1.36 -12.91
C SER A 79 7.09 -1.35 -14.41
N ASP A 80 6.83 -2.53 -14.99
CA ASP A 80 6.48 -2.73 -16.40
C ASP A 80 4.97 -2.82 -16.67
N GLU A 81 4.10 -2.71 -15.63
CA GLU A 81 2.68 -3.01 -15.75
C GLU A 81 1.77 -1.81 -16.01
N GLN A 82 2.22 -0.58 -15.72
CA GLN A 82 1.44 0.63 -15.97
C GLN A 82 2.30 1.88 -16.09
N VAL A 83 1.78 2.88 -16.78
CA VAL A 83 2.37 4.21 -16.88
C VAL A 83 1.30 5.26 -17.15
N ILE A 84 1.53 6.52 -16.74
CA ILE A 84 0.76 7.67 -17.19
C ILE A 84 1.65 8.48 -18.13
N PRO A 85 1.39 8.48 -19.45
CA PRO A 85 2.11 9.33 -20.39
C PRO A 85 1.81 10.80 -20.14
N HIS A 86 2.84 11.64 -20.21
CA HIS A 86 2.65 13.08 -20.22
C HIS A 86 2.10 13.50 -21.59
N ARG A 87 0.79 13.78 -21.64
CA ARG A 87 0.09 14.26 -22.82
C ARG A 87 -0.17 15.77 -22.69
N ASN A 88 -0.22 16.47 -23.81
CA ASN A 88 -0.42 17.93 -23.83
C ASN A 88 -1.89 18.35 -23.55
N THR A 89 -2.61 17.59 -22.79
CA THR A 89 -3.95 17.98 -22.31
C THR A 89 -3.86 18.82 -21.05
N GLY A 90 -2.65 18.97 -20.45
CA GLY A 90 -2.42 19.68 -19.19
C GLY A 90 -2.85 18.90 -17.95
N ASP A 91 -3.33 17.67 -18.10
CA ASP A 91 -3.98 16.93 -17.03
C ASP A 91 -3.01 16.12 -16.18
N TRP A 92 -1.88 15.64 -16.75
CA TRP A 92 -0.93 14.75 -16.07
C TRP A 92 0.48 15.30 -16.08
N GLN A 93 1.12 15.28 -14.91
CA GLN A 93 2.49 15.77 -14.70
C GLN A 93 3.51 14.79 -15.30
N LEU A 94 4.66 15.31 -15.72
CA LEU A 94 5.75 14.50 -16.23
C LEU A 94 6.32 13.50 -15.19
N ASP A 95 6.13 13.77 -13.90
CA ASP A 95 6.60 12.94 -12.79
C ASP A 95 6.13 11.48 -12.90
N PHE A 96 4.89 11.26 -13.35
CA PHE A 96 4.38 9.91 -13.56
C PHE A 96 5.14 9.16 -14.68
N ALA A 97 5.38 9.82 -15.81
CA ALA A 97 6.15 9.23 -16.90
C ALA A 97 7.60 8.97 -16.45
N ARG A 98 8.20 9.87 -15.63
CA ARG A 98 9.54 9.69 -15.07
C ARG A 98 9.68 8.47 -14.18
N LEU A 99 8.62 8.03 -13.48
CA LEU A 99 8.66 6.76 -12.74
C LEU A 99 8.94 5.59 -13.67
N TYR A 100 8.21 5.46 -14.76
CA TYR A 100 8.41 4.39 -15.74
C TYR A 100 9.78 4.46 -16.42
N LEU A 101 10.29 5.69 -16.62
CA LEU A 101 11.60 5.95 -17.21
C LEU A 101 12.77 5.79 -16.23
N HIS A 102 12.52 5.50 -14.94
CA HIS A 102 13.51 5.50 -13.86
C HIS A 102 14.30 6.81 -13.74
N GLN A 103 13.61 7.94 -13.98
CA GLN A 103 14.16 9.29 -13.96
C GLN A 103 13.65 10.14 -12.79
N TRP A 104 13.08 9.49 -11.77
CA TRP A 104 12.62 10.18 -10.58
C TRP A 104 13.72 10.95 -9.85
N LEU A 105 13.31 12.01 -9.16
CA LEU A 105 14.17 12.92 -8.42
C LEU A 105 13.82 12.92 -6.91
N PRO A 106 14.79 13.26 -6.05
CA PRO A 106 14.51 13.44 -4.60
C PRO A 106 13.47 14.52 -4.28
N SER A 107 13.20 15.42 -5.22
CA SER A 107 12.20 16.49 -5.09
C SER A 107 10.83 16.14 -5.63
N ASP A 108 10.64 14.97 -6.26
CA ASP A 108 9.37 14.59 -6.86
C ASP A 108 8.29 14.42 -5.81
N LEU A 109 7.09 14.93 -6.13
CA LEU A 109 5.95 14.92 -5.23
C LEU A 109 5.59 13.51 -4.75
N ILE A 110 5.61 12.52 -5.65
CA ILE A 110 5.25 11.13 -5.36
C ILE A 110 6.22 10.51 -4.34
N VAL A 111 7.53 10.75 -4.51
CA VAL A 111 8.58 10.28 -3.58
C VAL A 111 8.38 10.90 -2.20
N ASN A 112 8.10 12.21 -2.15
CA ASN A 112 7.93 12.96 -0.91
C ASN A 112 6.62 12.57 -0.18
N ASN A 113 5.51 12.44 -0.91
CA ASN A 113 4.23 12.03 -0.34
C ASN A 113 4.28 10.64 0.27
N THR A 114 4.88 9.67 -0.44
CA THR A 114 5.04 8.28 0.05
C THR A 114 5.84 8.25 1.35
N TRP A 115 6.98 8.94 1.40
CA TRP A 115 7.80 9.06 2.60
C TRP A 115 7.01 9.65 3.78
N ASN A 116 6.37 10.78 3.56
CA ASN A 116 5.63 11.48 4.62
C ASN A 116 4.43 10.66 5.11
N TRP A 117 3.69 10.02 4.20
CA TRP A 117 2.59 9.14 4.57
C TRP A 117 3.06 7.97 5.44
N LEU A 118 4.14 7.29 5.05
CA LEU A 118 4.65 6.14 5.79
C LEU A 118 5.16 6.54 7.18
N TYR A 119 5.88 7.67 7.32
CA TYR A 119 6.31 8.14 8.64
C TYR A 119 5.17 8.64 9.51
N GLN A 120 4.16 9.28 8.93
CA GLN A 120 2.94 9.61 9.67
C GLN A 120 2.24 8.34 10.18
N SER A 121 2.26 7.28 9.39
CA SER A 121 1.67 5.98 9.76
C SER A 121 2.46 5.28 10.84
N VAL A 122 3.79 5.31 10.79
CA VAL A 122 4.68 4.82 11.88
C VAL A 122 4.43 5.59 13.17
N PHE A 123 4.35 6.93 13.10
CA PHE A 123 4.02 7.76 14.26
C PHE A 123 2.68 7.36 14.88
N SER A 124 1.63 7.20 14.07
CA SER A 124 0.31 6.80 14.54
C SER A 124 0.33 5.39 15.15
N ALA A 125 1.08 4.46 14.57
CA ALA A 125 1.21 3.10 15.11
C ALA A 125 1.96 3.08 16.44
N ASN A 126 3.06 3.83 16.59
CA ASN A 126 3.78 3.99 17.85
C ASN A 126 2.88 4.59 18.94
N LEU A 127 2.10 5.63 18.59
CA LEU A 127 1.17 6.27 19.53
C LEU A 127 0.08 5.27 19.99
N ALA A 128 -0.47 4.47 19.07
CA ALA A 128 -1.44 3.44 19.43
C ALA A 128 -0.82 2.36 20.34
N VAL A 129 0.40 1.91 20.06
CA VAL A 129 1.12 0.97 20.93
C VAL A 129 1.29 1.54 22.34
N GLU A 130 1.79 2.78 22.44
CA GLU A 130 1.99 3.47 23.73
C GLU A 130 0.68 3.60 24.50
N GLN A 131 -0.39 4.08 23.88
CA GLN A 131 -1.70 4.25 24.51
C GLN A 131 -2.27 2.92 25.00
N LEU A 132 -2.19 1.86 24.19
CA LEU A 132 -2.71 0.55 24.52
C LEU A 132 -1.89 -0.15 25.62
N GLU A 133 -0.56 -0.01 25.61
CA GLU A 133 0.32 -0.58 26.64
C GLU A 133 0.13 0.13 27.98
N ASN A 134 0.10 1.47 28.00
CA ASN A 134 -0.13 2.27 29.21
C ASN A 134 -1.48 2.00 29.85
N ALA A 135 -2.51 1.78 29.02
CA ALA A 135 -3.85 1.45 29.46
C ALA A 135 -4.02 -0.02 29.93
N GLY A 136 -3.04 -0.89 29.67
CA GLY A 136 -3.16 -2.33 29.94
C GLY A 136 -4.25 -3.02 29.09
N ALA A 137 -4.40 -2.57 27.83
CA ALA A 137 -5.36 -3.12 26.90
C ALA A 137 -5.09 -4.61 26.59
N ALA A 138 -6.08 -5.30 26.00
CA ALA A 138 -5.94 -6.71 25.64
C ALA A 138 -4.72 -6.94 24.70
N GLN A 139 -3.93 -7.96 25.01
CA GLN A 139 -2.68 -8.27 24.26
C GLN A 139 -2.91 -8.37 22.75
N ALA A 140 -4.05 -8.88 22.29
CA ALA A 140 -4.39 -8.97 20.87
C ALA A 140 -4.44 -7.58 20.20
N LYS A 141 -4.94 -6.55 20.88
CA LYS A 141 -5.03 -5.18 20.36
C LYS A 141 -3.65 -4.52 20.32
N ILE A 142 -2.83 -4.70 21.37
CA ILE A 142 -1.43 -4.24 21.39
C ILE A 142 -0.66 -4.90 20.25
N SER A 143 -0.80 -6.21 20.08
CA SER A 143 -0.14 -6.95 19.02
C SER A 143 -0.60 -6.51 17.62
N GLU A 144 -1.88 -6.16 17.43
CA GLU A 144 -2.39 -5.63 16.18
C GLU A 144 -1.74 -4.27 15.82
N ALA A 145 -1.60 -3.36 16.79
CA ALA A 145 -0.89 -2.09 16.59
C ALA A 145 0.59 -2.29 16.23
N LYS A 146 1.27 -3.25 16.87
CA LYS A 146 2.66 -3.60 16.56
C LYS A 146 2.81 -4.20 15.16
N VAL A 147 1.90 -5.07 14.73
CA VAL A 147 1.89 -5.63 13.37
C VAL A 147 1.64 -4.55 12.32
N LEU A 148 0.75 -3.58 12.58
CA LEU A 148 0.58 -2.39 11.71
C LEU A 148 1.87 -1.56 11.62
N ARG A 149 2.58 -1.36 12.74
CA ARG A 149 3.90 -0.70 12.73
C ARG A 149 4.91 -1.43 11.85
N ALA A 150 4.98 -2.76 11.99
CA ALA A 150 5.84 -3.59 11.16
C ALA A 150 5.46 -3.52 9.67
N PHE A 151 4.18 -3.42 9.34
CA PHE A 151 3.69 -3.24 7.96
C PHE A 151 4.19 -1.92 7.35
N PHE A 152 4.10 -0.80 8.07
CA PHE A 152 4.59 0.48 7.54
C PHE A 152 6.12 0.52 7.43
N TYR A 153 6.85 -0.09 8.38
CA TYR A 153 8.29 -0.24 8.26
C TYR A 153 8.70 -1.17 7.11
N TYR A 154 7.92 -2.20 6.81
CA TYR A 154 8.14 -3.05 5.66
C TYR A 154 8.09 -2.24 4.35
N LEU A 155 7.08 -1.39 4.16
CA LEU A 155 6.95 -0.53 2.99
C LEU A 155 8.09 0.51 2.91
N LEU A 156 8.44 1.15 4.04
CA LEU A 156 9.56 2.09 4.11
C LEU A 156 10.90 1.43 3.73
N MET A 157 11.17 0.27 4.29
CA MET A 157 12.40 -0.49 4.06
C MET A 157 12.49 -0.97 2.60
N ASP A 158 11.38 -1.36 2.00
CA ASP A 158 11.34 -1.81 0.62
C ASP A 158 11.67 -0.68 -0.35
N ASP A 159 11.04 0.48 -0.15
CA ASP A 159 11.15 1.62 -1.05
C ASP A 159 12.48 2.39 -0.89
N TYR A 160 12.91 2.63 0.37
CA TYR A 160 14.00 3.58 0.65
C TYR A 160 15.27 2.93 1.23
N GLY A 161 15.24 1.66 1.59
CA GLY A 161 16.40 0.91 2.10
C GLY A 161 16.83 1.33 3.50
N ASN A 162 17.90 2.16 3.62
CA ASN A 162 18.35 2.68 4.91
C ASN A 162 17.48 3.87 5.32
N ILE A 163 16.85 3.78 6.50
CA ILE A 163 15.83 4.73 6.94
C ILE A 163 16.02 5.18 8.39
N PRO A 164 15.50 6.35 8.79
CA PRO A 164 15.29 6.68 10.20
C PRO A 164 14.42 5.63 10.89
N PHE A 165 14.85 5.19 12.07
CA PHE A 165 14.16 4.13 12.78
C PHE A 165 13.91 4.49 14.24
N TYR A 166 12.67 4.35 14.70
CA TYR A 166 12.23 4.61 16.07
C TYR A 166 10.94 3.86 16.39
N THR A 167 10.76 3.47 17.65
CA THR A 167 9.56 2.75 18.13
C THR A 167 8.80 3.52 19.19
N GLU A 168 9.28 4.71 19.58
CA GLU A 168 8.69 5.63 20.56
C GLU A 168 8.68 7.05 19.99
N ASN A 169 7.62 7.81 20.24
CA ASN A 169 7.43 9.15 19.67
C ASN A 169 8.11 10.29 20.50
N ASN A 170 9.02 9.96 21.39
CA ASN A 170 9.71 10.89 22.28
C ASN A 170 11.01 11.49 21.72
N ILE A 171 11.33 11.19 20.45
CA ILE A 171 12.56 11.63 19.79
C ILE A 171 12.24 12.73 18.77
N THR A 172 13.07 13.78 18.74
CA THR A 172 12.98 14.84 17.73
C THR A 172 13.41 14.34 16.35
N VAL A 173 12.71 14.73 15.30
CA VAL A 173 13.01 14.32 13.91
C VAL A 173 14.47 14.59 13.54
N ALA A 174 15.03 15.74 13.92
CA ALA A 174 16.42 16.12 13.63
C ALA A 174 17.48 15.23 14.31
N GLU A 175 17.10 14.43 15.30
CA GLU A 175 17.97 13.56 16.08
C GLU A 175 17.84 12.08 15.71
N LEU A 176 16.83 11.71 14.90
CA LEU A 176 16.59 10.31 14.52
C LEU A 176 17.78 9.74 13.75
N PRO A 177 18.35 8.61 14.21
CA PRO A 177 19.44 7.95 13.50
C PRO A 177 18.92 7.21 12.27
N GLN A 178 19.66 7.27 11.17
CA GLN A 178 19.47 6.37 10.03
C GLN A 178 20.10 5.01 10.34
N VAL A 179 19.35 3.93 10.14
CA VAL A 179 19.84 2.56 10.32
C VAL A 179 19.88 1.83 8.99
N SER A 180 20.64 0.74 8.93
CA SER A 180 20.71 -0.09 7.72
C SER A 180 19.40 -0.84 7.46
N ARG A 181 19.12 -1.11 6.18
CA ARG A 181 17.98 -1.92 5.70
C ARG A 181 17.87 -3.25 6.48
N LYS A 182 19.03 -3.90 6.73
CA LYS A 182 19.07 -5.15 7.50
C LYS A 182 18.59 -4.99 8.94
N VAL A 183 18.91 -3.90 9.62
CA VAL A 183 18.45 -3.65 11.01
C VAL A 183 16.93 -3.52 11.03
N VAL A 184 16.35 -2.82 10.06
CA VAL A 184 14.89 -2.70 9.94
C VAL A 184 14.25 -4.05 9.63
N TYR A 185 14.84 -4.83 8.72
CA TYR A 185 14.39 -6.20 8.43
C TYR A 185 14.38 -7.08 9.68
N ASP A 186 15.47 -7.08 10.45
CA ASP A 186 15.58 -7.90 11.67
C ASP A 186 14.50 -7.48 12.70
N PHE A 187 14.26 -6.18 12.86
CA PHE A 187 13.18 -5.66 13.70
C PHE A 187 11.79 -6.14 13.22
N ILE A 188 11.48 -6.00 11.93
CA ILE A 188 10.19 -6.43 11.37
C ILE A 188 9.95 -7.92 11.63
N VAL A 189 10.97 -8.76 11.40
CA VAL A 189 10.87 -10.20 11.64
C VAL A 189 10.62 -10.50 13.12
N SER A 190 11.34 -9.84 14.04
CA SER A 190 11.13 -10.01 15.48
C SER A 190 9.72 -9.58 15.90
N GLU A 191 9.32 -8.38 15.50
CA GLU A 191 8.01 -7.80 15.83
C GLU A 191 6.86 -8.71 15.36
N LEU A 192 6.93 -9.21 14.12
CA LEU A 192 5.92 -10.10 13.57
C LEU A 192 5.92 -11.48 14.26
N THR A 193 7.10 -12.07 14.48
CA THR A 193 7.22 -13.38 15.10
C THR A 193 6.65 -13.39 16.53
N GLU A 194 6.86 -12.30 17.27
CA GLU A 194 6.37 -12.16 18.65
C GLU A 194 4.86 -11.87 18.73
N ASN A 195 4.33 -11.10 17.78
CA ASN A 195 2.98 -10.55 17.90
C ASN A 195 1.91 -11.28 17.06
N VAL A 196 2.25 -11.87 15.90
CA VAL A 196 1.29 -12.60 15.07
C VAL A 196 0.59 -13.75 15.82
N PRO A 197 1.25 -14.52 16.69
CA PRO A 197 0.57 -15.56 17.48
C PRO A 197 -0.56 -15.06 18.37
N ASN A 198 -0.52 -13.80 18.80
CA ASN A 198 -1.49 -13.18 19.70
C ASN A 198 -2.70 -12.57 18.99
N LEU A 199 -2.67 -12.44 17.65
CA LEU A 199 -3.74 -11.85 16.87
C LEU A 199 -4.99 -12.75 16.86
N SER A 200 -6.15 -12.13 16.59
CA SER A 200 -7.41 -12.84 16.39
C SER A 200 -7.30 -13.87 15.26
N THR A 201 -7.95 -15.02 15.42
CA THR A 201 -8.12 -16.05 14.40
C THR A 201 -9.39 -15.88 13.58
N THR A 202 -10.20 -14.84 13.86
CA THR A 202 -11.41 -14.53 13.12
C THR A 202 -11.04 -14.08 11.70
N LYS A 203 -11.71 -14.65 10.70
CA LYS A 203 -11.58 -14.30 9.28
C LYS A 203 -12.85 -13.55 8.84
N GLY A 204 -12.70 -12.49 8.07
CA GLY A 204 -13.83 -11.70 7.58
C GLY A 204 -14.60 -10.95 8.67
N GLY A 205 -15.84 -10.58 8.40
CA GLY A 205 -16.69 -9.86 9.33
C GLY A 205 -16.03 -8.58 9.86
N GLU A 206 -15.89 -8.46 11.19
CA GLU A 206 -15.21 -7.32 11.84
C GLU A 206 -13.68 -7.25 11.57
N TYR A 207 -13.09 -8.36 11.13
CA TYR A 207 -11.67 -8.44 10.74
C TYR A 207 -11.45 -8.34 9.24
N TYR A 208 -12.48 -8.11 8.45
CA TYR A 208 -12.29 -7.72 7.06
C TYR A 208 -11.58 -6.36 6.99
N GLY A 209 -10.42 -6.31 6.30
CA GLY A 209 -9.58 -5.11 6.26
C GLY A 209 -8.76 -4.83 7.53
N ARG A 210 -8.70 -5.78 8.48
CA ARG A 210 -7.87 -5.69 9.68
C ARG A 210 -6.85 -6.83 9.75
N PHE A 211 -5.71 -6.55 10.39
CA PHE A 211 -4.72 -7.58 10.67
C PHE A 211 -5.24 -8.57 11.70
N ASN A 212 -5.58 -9.75 11.23
CA ASN A 212 -5.78 -10.95 12.02
C ASN A 212 -4.53 -11.84 11.93
N LYS A 213 -4.54 -13.01 12.55
CA LYS A 213 -3.41 -13.94 12.52
C LYS A 213 -2.97 -14.32 11.12
N TRP A 214 -3.91 -14.47 10.20
CA TRP A 214 -3.67 -14.88 8.83
C TRP A 214 -3.00 -13.76 8.02
N ALA A 215 -3.49 -12.54 8.13
CA ALA A 215 -2.86 -11.37 7.53
C ALA A 215 -1.45 -11.10 8.11
N GLY A 216 -1.26 -11.39 9.40
CA GLY A 216 0.06 -11.33 10.04
C GLY A 216 1.05 -12.34 9.45
N TYR A 217 0.65 -13.59 9.25
CA TYR A 217 1.48 -14.60 8.56
C TYR A 217 1.71 -14.24 7.09
N ALA A 218 0.71 -13.65 6.42
CA ALA A 218 0.87 -13.14 5.08
C ALA A 218 1.99 -12.10 4.99
N LEU A 219 1.98 -11.10 5.88
CA LEU A 219 3.05 -10.10 5.93
C LEU A 219 4.41 -10.73 6.24
N LEU A 220 4.48 -11.66 7.18
CA LEU A 220 5.72 -12.38 7.51
C LEU A 220 6.26 -13.16 6.31
N ALA A 221 5.39 -13.82 5.54
CA ALA A 221 5.77 -14.52 4.31
C ALA A 221 6.33 -13.55 3.25
N LYS A 222 5.70 -12.37 3.05
CA LYS A 222 6.21 -11.31 2.14
C LYS A 222 7.61 -10.84 2.54
N VAL A 223 7.84 -10.65 3.83
CA VAL A 223 9.16 -10.24 4.37
C VAL A 223 10.21 -11.34 4.14
N TYR A 224 9.86 -12.61 4.36
CA TYR A 224 10.79 -13.73 4.12
C TYR A 224 11.05 -13.98 2.63
N LEU A 225 10.05 -13.81 1.75
CA LEU A 225 10.24 -13.95 0.31
C LEU A 225 11.31 -13.00 -0.21
N ASN A 226 11.34 -11.76 0.29
CA ASN A 226 12.27 -10.73 -0.14
C ASN A 226 13.53 -10.63 0.76
N ALA A 227 13.75 -11.59 1.65
CA ALA A 227 14.84 -11.57 2.64
C ALA A 227 16.23 -11.45 2.01
N GLU A 228 16.47 -12.08 0.85
CA GLU A 228 17.72 -11.97 0.11
C GLU A 228 18.01 -10.53 -0.31
N VAL A 229 16.99 -9.83 -0.82
CA VAL A 229 17.07 -8.40 -1.22
C VAL A 229 17.32 -7.50 -0.01
N TYR A 230 16.69 -7.79 1.14
CA TYR A 230 16.74 -6.91 2.32
C TYR A 230 17.97 -7.14 3.20
N SER A 231 18.42 -8.39 3.30
CA SER A 231 19.47 -8.79 4.25
C SER A 231 20.67 -9.51 3.62
N GLY A 232 20.61 -9.82 2.33
CA GLY A 232 21.60 -10.64 1.63
C GLY A 232 21.49 -12.15 1.93
N ASN A 233 20.49 -12.57 2.73
CA ASN A 233 20.33 -13.95 3.13
C ASN A 233 18.94 -14.47 2.78
N PRO A 234 18.79 -15.41 1.82
CA PRO A 234 17.49 -15.95 1.45
C PRO A 234 16.84 -16.74 2.59
N GLN A 235 15.52 -16.64 2.71
CA GLN A 235 14.72 -17.30 3.74
C GLN A 235 13.55 -18.10 3.12
N TRP A 236 13.79 -18.78 1.99
CA TRP A 236 12.73 -19.48 1.21
C TRP A 236 11.93 -20.47 2.04
N GLN A 237 12.59 -21.27 2.91
CA GLN A 237 11.87 -22.21 3.75
C GLN A 237 10.99 -21.51 4.79
N LYS A 238 11.47 -20.43 5.41
CA LYS A 238 10.65 -19.67 6.37
C LYS A 238 9.45 -18.99 5.68
N CYS A 239 9.59 -18.59 4.42
CA CYS A 239 8.46 -18.11 3.63
C CYS A 239 7.41 -19.21 3.46
N ILE A 240 7.81 -20.42 3.11
CA ILE A 240 6.90 -21.58 3.01
C ILE A 240 6.24 -21.85 4.36
N ASP A 241 6.99 -21.89 5.47
CA ASP A 241 6.46 -22.16 6.81
C ASP A 241 5.40 -21.13 7.22
N ALA A 242 5.62 -19.84 6.89
CA ALA A 242 4.66 -18.76 7.14
C ALA A 242 3.41 -18.89 6.26
N ILE A 243 3.54 -19.33 5.00
CA ILE A 243 2.40 -19.58 4.10
C ILE A 243 1.60 -20.80 4.60
N GLU A 244 2.24 -21.87 5.06
CA GLU A 244 1.55 -23.03 5.60
C GLU A 244 0.77 -22.69 6.88
N ALA A 245 1.33 -21.79 7.71
CA ALA A 245 0.61 -21.25 8.86
C ALA A 245 -0.63 -20.44 8.40
N LEU A 246 -0.51 -19.61 7.37
CA LEU A 246 -1.62 -18.87 6.77
C LEU A 246 -2.68 -19.80 6.18
N GLU A 247 -2.30 -20.87 5.49
CA GLU A 247 -3.20 -21.86 4.87
C GLU A 247 -4.13 -22.51 5.91
N SER A 248 -3.72 -22.60 7.18
CA SER A 248 -4.56 -23.09 8.26
C SER A 248 -5.80 -22.20 8.52
N GLY A 249 -5.86 -20.99 7.97
CA GLY A 249 -7.02 -20.09 7.96
C GLY A 249 -8.12 -20.51 6.99
N GLY A 250 -7.89 -21.55 6.16
CA GLY A 250 -8.88 -22.11 5.24
C GLY A 250 -9.21 -21.19 4.06
N PHE A 251 -8.18 -20.57 3.46
CA PHE A 251 -8.33 -19.81 2.21
C PHE A 251 -8.31 -20.74 1.00
N SER A 252 -8.95 -20.29 -0.07
CA SER A 252 -9.01 -21.00 -1.36
C SER A 252 -9.10 -19.99 -2.50
N LEU A 253 -8.78 -20.42 -3.70
CA LEU A 253 -8.97 -19.57 -4.89
C LEU A 253 -10.45 -19.30 -5.11
N HIS A 254 -10.81 -18.06 -5.33
CA HIS A 254 -12.14 -17.68 -5.81
C HIS A 254 -12.34 -18.20 -7.24
N PRO A 255 -13.55 -18.64 -7.62
CA PRO A 255 -13.78 -19.21 -8.95
C PRO A 255 -13.47 -18.23 -10.08
N GLY A 256 -13.07 -18.78 -11.25
CA GLY A 256 -12.87 -18.01 -12.48
C GLY A 256 -13.97 -18.20 -13.52
N ALA A 257 -15.09 -18.87 -13.19
CA ALA A 257 -16.11 -19.22 -14.14
C ALA A 257 -16.78 -18.00 -14.78
N ALA A 258 -17.21 -18.14 -16.03
CA ALA A 258 -18.01 -17.12 -16.70
C ALA A 258 -19.33 -16.88 -15.96
N ASN A 259 -19.66 -15.60 -15.70
CA ASN A 259 -20.87 -15.19 -15.03
C ASN A 259 -21.21 -13.76 -15.48
N GLU A 260 -22.29 -13.61 -16.25
CA GLU A 260 -22.71 -12.30 -16.79
C GLU A 260 -23.06 -11.27 -15.70
N ALA A 261 -23.37 -11.72 -14.48
CA ALA A 261 -23.64 -10.83 -13.34
C ALA A 261 -22.37 -10.32 -12.66
N SER A 262 -21.23 -10.95 -12.90
CA SER A 262 -19.95 -10.55 -12.32
C SER A 262 -19.29 -9.45 -13.15
N PRO A 263 -18.43 -8.59 -12.52
CA PRO A 263 -17.63 -7.62 -13.26
C PRO A 263 -16.85 -8.28 -14.39
N ASN A 264 -16.75 -7.62 -15.53
CA ASN A 264 -16.04 -8.11 -16.73
C ASN A 264 -16.48 -9.51 -17.21
N GLY A 265 -17.65 -10.01 -16.75
CA GLY A 265 -18.24 -11.28 -17.21
C GLY A 265 -17.68 -12.55 -16.57
N TYR A 266 -16.84 -12.47 -15.54
CA TYR A 266 -16.23 -13.62 -14.87
C TYR A 266 -16.19 -13.44 -13.36
N GLN A 267 -16.44 -14.51 -12.60
CA GLN A 267 -16.37 -14.52 -11.14
C GLN A 267 -15.00 -14.05 -10.61
N TYR A 268 -13.91 -14.31 -11.33
CA TYR A 268 -12.58 -13.81 -11.01
C TYR A 268 -12.56 -12.31 -10.66
N TYR A 269 -13.36 -11.50 -11.35
CA TYR A 269 -13.37 -10.05 -11.13
C TYR A 269 -14.18 -9.59 -9.92
N GLU A 270 -14.89 -10.50 -9.25
CA GLU A 270 -15.49 -10.22 -7.93
C GLU A 270 -14.43 -9.92 -6.88
N LEU A 271 -13.18 -10.42 -7.07
CA LEU A 271 -12.00 -10.09 -6.26
C LEU A 271 -11.59 -8.60 -6.31
N PHE A 272 -12.19 -7.80 -7.18
CA PHE A 272 -11.88 -6.38 -7.39
C PHE A 272 -13.13 -5.51 -7.35
N GLY A 273 -14.21 -6.01 -6.75
CA GLY A 273 -15.51 -5.34 -6.60
C GLY A 273 -15.59 -4.43 -5.37
N ASP A 274 -16.80 -3.99 -5.05
CA ASP A 274 -17.09 -3.11 -3.90
C ASP A 274 -16.91 -3.84 -2.55
N ARG A 275 -17.03 -5.15 -2.53
CA ARG A 275 -16.71 -6.03 -1.41
C ARG A 275 -16.03 -7.28 -1.94
N LEU A 276 -14.83 -7.55 -1.47
CA LEU A 276 -14.04 -8.68 -1.96
C LEU A 276 -14.49 -10.00 -1.32
N PRO A 277 -14.53 -11.12 -2.08
CA PRO A 277 -14.83 -12.46 -1.57
C PRO A 277 -13.87 -12.90 -0.47
N GLU A 278 -14.40 -13.35 0.66
CA GLU A 278 -13.61 -13.72 1.86
C GLU A 278 -12.96 -15.11 1.76
N ASP A 279 -13.25 -15.88 0.73
CA ASP A 279 -12.59 -17.16 0.44
C ASP A 279 -11.13 -16.96 0.01
N GLU A 280 -10.83 -15.94 -0.80
CA GLU A 280 -9.49 -15.64 -1.27
C GLU A 280 -8.86 -14.41 -0.60
N THR A 281 -9.65 -13.43 -0.17
CA THR A 281 -9.16 -12.19 0.42
C THR A 281 -8.62 -12.40 1.83
N ILE A 282 -7.35 -12.04 2.06
CA ILE A 282 -6.67 -12.14 3.35
C ILE A 282 -6.67 -10.78 4.05
N LEU A 283 -6.35 -9.73 3.33
CA LEU A 283 -6.37 -8.35 3.81
C LEU A 283 -6.82 -7.41 2.69
N ALA A 284 -7.84 -6.61 2.96
CA ALA A 284 -8.35 -5.60 2.04
C ALA A 284 -8.18 -4.19 2.60
N MET A 285 -8.01 -3.21 1.73
CA MET A 285 -8.19 -1.80 2.04
C MET A 285 -9.62 -1.40 1.65
N PHE A 286 -10.33 -0.80 2.59
CA PHE A 286 -11.67 -0.28 2.33
C PHE A 286 -11.62 0.92 1.38
N ALA A 287 -12.52 0.92 0.42
CA ALA A 287 -12.83 2.07 -0.41
C ALA A 287 -14.34 2.31 -0.40
N THR A 288 -14.77 3.45 0.11
CA THR A 288 -16.18 3.84 0.10
C THR A 288 -16.26 5.26 -0.42
N ALA A 289 -16.72 5.42 -1.65
CA ALA A 289 -16.80 6.71 -2.32
C ALA A 289 -17.50 7.75 -1.43
N ASN A 290 -16.90 8.94 -1.33
CA ASN A 290 -17.36 10.06 -0.49
C ASN A 290 -17.29 9.87 1.03
N VAL A 291 -16.78 8.74 1.55
CA VAL A 291 -16.71 8.45 3.00
C VAL A 291 -15.29 8.23 3.48
N VAL A 292 -14.57 7.26 2.93
CA VAL A 292 -13.22 6.89 3.39
C VAL A 292 -12.19 7.17 2.31
N SER A 293 -11.97 6.24 1.45
CA SER A 293 -11.08 6.30 0.30
C SER A 293 -11.89 6.06 -0.97
N ARG A 294 -11.24 6.14 -2.13
CA ARG A 294 -11.91 5.90 -3.40
C ARG A 294 -10.99 5.10 -4.30
N ASN A 295 -11.55 4.12 -4.99
CA ASN A 295 -10.83 3.46 -6.07
C ASN A 295 -10.94 4.33 -7.33
N ILE A 296 -9.81 4.88 -7.77
CA ILE A 296 -9.75 5.81 -8.90
C ILE A 296 -9.32 5.15 -10.21
N TYR A 297 -8.86 3.90 -10.16
CA TYR A 297 -8.05 3.31 -11.23
C TYR A 297 -8.81 3.14 -12.55
N THR A 298 -10.08 2.76 -12.51
CA THR A 298 -10.92 2.68 -13.71
C THR A 298 -11.14 4.05 -14.34
N LEU A 299 -11.53 5.07 -13.56
CA LEU A 299 -11.68 6.44 -14.07
C LEU A 299 -10.36 7.02 -14.57
N ARG A 300 -9.27 6.76 -13.86
CA ARG A 300 -7.95 7.24 -14.26
C ARG A 300 -7.47 6.59 -15.56
N SER A 301 -7.89 5.37 -15.85
CA SER A 301 -7.53 4.68 -17.09
C SER A 301 -8.38 5.13 -18.28
N LEU A 302 -9.68 5.26 -18.11
CA LEU A 302 -10.59 5.55 -19.22
C LEU A 302 -10.50 6.99 -19.72
N SER A 303 -10.69 7.18 -21.04
CA SER A 303 -10.88 8.51 -21.60
C SER A 303 -12.21 9.13 -21.16
N GLY A 304 -12.29 10.47 -21.17
CA GLY A 304 -13.49 11.20 -20.76
C GLY A 304 -14.77 10.74 -21.46
N PRO A 305 -14.80 10.67 -22.81
CA PRO A 305 -15.98 10.20 -23.54
C PRO A 305 -16.37 8.75 -23.24
N HIS A 306 -15.38 7.85 -23.06
CA HIS A 306 -15.66 6.44 -22.81
C HIS A 306 -16.25 6.22 -21.41
N ALA A 307 -15.68 6.82 -20.38
CA ALA A 307 -16.24 6.74 -19.03
C ALA A 307 -17.60 7.41 -18.93
N MET A 308 -17.83 8.48 -19.69
CA MET A 308 -19.15 9.13 -19.79
C MET A 308 -20.21 8.18 -20.37
N GLU A 309 -19.85 7.39 -21.38
CA GLU A 309 -20.76 6.40 -21.99
C GLU A 309 -21.05 5.24 -21.03
N LEU A 310 -20.02 4.72 -20.33
CA LEU A 310 -20.18 3.58 -19.46
C LEU A 310 -20.81 3.93 -18.10
N PHE A 311 -20.46 5.07 -17.53
CA PHE A 311 -20.71 5.38 -16.12
C PHE A 311 -21.38 6.73 -15.88
N GLY A 312 -21.61 7.54 -16.93
CA GLY A 312 -22.22 8.87 -16.80
C GLY A 312 -21.32 9.94 -16.16
N VAL A 313 -20.02 9.67 -16.02
CA VAL A 313 -19.00 10.59 -15.49
C VAL A 313 -17.79 10.65 -16.42
N SER A 314 -17.03 11.75 -16.40
CA SER A 314 -15.85 11.88 -17.25
C SER A 314 -14.68 11.07 -16.68
N GLY A 315 -14.03 10.28 -17.52
CA GLY A 315 -12.75 9.65 -17.19
C GLY A 315 -11.58 10.63 -17.27
N TRP A 316 -10.44 10.25 -16.71
CA TRP A 316 -9.29 11.15 -16.57
C TRP A 316 -8.20 10.92 -17.63
N ASN A 317 -8.33 9.89 -18.45
CA ASN A 317 -7.43 9.60 -19.57
C ASN A 317 -5.94 9.56 -19.19
N GLY A 318 -5.62 9.00 -18.03
CA GLY A 318 -4.24 8.94 -17.49
C GLY A 318 -3.57 7.60 -17.76
N THR A 319 -3.81 6.65 -16.86
CA THR A 319 -3.11 5.38 -16.79
C THR A 319 -3.36 4.48 -18.00
N ILE A 320 -2.29 3.92 -18.52
CA ILE A 320 -2.30 2.90 -19.56
C ILE A 320 -1.45 1.70 -19.13
N VAL A 321 -1.67 0.58 -19.78
CA VAL A 321 -0.81 -0.61 -19.74
C VAL A 321 0.15 -0.52 -20.92
N PRO A 322 1.46 -0.74 -20.74
CA PRO A 322 2.42 -0.82 -21.84
C PRO A 322 2.07 -1.96 -22.81
N GLU A 323 2.22 -1.72 -24.12
CA GLU A 323 1.88 -2.69 -25.18
C GLU A 323 2.59 -4.04 -24.98
N ASN A 324 3.87 -4.00 -24.62
CA ASN A 324 4.65 -5.22 -24.41
C ASN A 324 4.08 -6.07 -23.25
N PHE A 325 3.66 -5.44 -22.16
CA PHE A 325 3.02 -6.18 -21.05
C PHE A 325 1.67 -6.77 -21.48
N TYR A 326 0.84 -5.99 -22.16
CA TYR A 326 -0.44 -6.48 -22.72
C TYR A 326 -0.26 -7.68 -23.65
N ASN A 327 0.75 -7.66 -24.53
CA ASN A 327 1.02 -8.70 -25.50
C ASN A 327 1.55 -10.00 -24.89
N THR A 328 1.91 -10.03 -23.61
CA THR A 328 2.33 -11.27 -22.93
C THR A 328 1.15 -12.19 -22.56
N TYR A 329 -0.08 -11.64 -22.50
CA TYR A 329 -1.25 -12.44 -22.16
C TYR A 329 -1.73 -13.30 -23.31
N ASP A 330 -2.04 -14.58 -23.02
CA ASP A 330 -2.73 -15.46 -23.96
C ASP A 330 -4.15 -14.94 -24.28
N ASP A 331 -4.61 -15.13 -25.51
CA ASP A 331 -5.94 -14.66 -25.91
C ASP A 331 -7.09 -15.41 -25.24
N ASN A 332 -6.83 -16.62 -24.70
CA ASN A 332 -7.81 -17.39 -23.94
C ASN A 332 -7.78 -17.09 -22.43
N ASP A 333 -6.84 -16.28 -21.97
CA ASP A 333 -6.74 -15.89 -20.56
C ASP A 333 -7.88 -14.94 -20.18
N ILE A 334 -8.77 -15.37 -19.27
CA ILE A 334 -9.89 -14.54 -18.82
C ILE A 334 -9.43 -13.24 -18.18
N ARG A 335 -8.19 -13.18 -17.68
CA ARG A 335 -7.61 -11.96 -17.10
C ARG A 335 -7.29 -10.91 -18.16
N LYS A 336 -7.20 -11.29 -19.43
CA LYS A 336 -6.98 -10.37 -20.56
C LYS A 336 -8.18 -9.47 -20.83
N VAL A 337 -9.41 -9.87 -20.45
CA VAL A 337 -10.63 -9.09 -20.70
C VAL A 337 -10.67 -7.75 -19.95
N GLN A 338 -9.81 -7.58 -18.93
CA GLN A 338 -9.65 -6.28 -18.25
C GLN A 338 -9.04 -5.20 -19.16
N PHE A 339 -8.42 -5.59 -20.26
CA PHE A 339 -7.71 -4.67 -21.15
C PHE A 339 -8.58 -4.26 -22.33
N LEU A 340 -8.65 -2.96 -22.58
CA LEU A 340 -9.44 -2.39 -23.66
C LEU A 340 -8.51 -1.86 -24.77
N VAL A 341 -8.67 -2.44 -25.96
CA VAL A 341 -8.00 -2.08 -27.23
C VAL A 341 -9.02 -2.17 -28.35
N GLY A 342 -8.85 -1.40 -29.44
CA GLY A 342 -9.78 -1.35 -30.56
C GLY A 342 -11.00 -0.48 -30.30
N GLU A 343 -12.07 -0.75 -31.05
CA GLU A 343 -13.31 0.01 -30.96
C GLU A 343 -14.03 -0.23 -29.64
N GLN A 344 -14.49 0.84 -29.02
CA GLN A 344 -15.20 0.86 -27.75
C GLN A 344 -16.55 1.58 -27.91
N PRO A 345 -17.50 1.39 -26.97
CA PRO A 345 -18.72 2.16 -26.92
C PRO A 345 -18.45 3.69 -26.98
N GLY A 346 -19.37 4.45 -27.57
CA GLY A 346 -19.20 5.89 -27.75
C GLY A 346 -18.30 6.30 -28.92
N GLY A 347 -17.93 5.36 -29.80
CA GLY A 347 -17.12 5.64 -31.01
C GLY A 347 -15.66 5.93 -30.72
N ILE A 348 -15.15 5.43 -29.61
CA ILE A 348 -13.75 5.55 -29.18
C ILE A 348 -12.96 4.36 -29.73
N THR A 349 -11.73 4.60 -30.21
CA THR A 349 -10.79 3.53 -30.58
C THR A 349 -9.49 3.68 -29.83
N TYR A 350 -9.17 2.73 -28.95
CA TYR A 350 -7.85 2.68 -28.30
C TYR A 350 -6.84 1.91 -29.14
N THR A 351 -5.65 2.48 -29.30
CA THR A 351 -4.51 1.78 -29.92
C THR A 351 -3.57 1.26 -28.84
N ALA A 352 -3.02 0.05 -29.00
CA ALA A 352 -2.10 -0.50 -28.00
C ALA A 352 -0.79 0.32 -27.94
N GLN A 353 -0.30 0.74 -29.10
CA GLN A 353 0.97 1.42 -29.24
C GLN A 353 0.91 2.88 -28.76
N VAL A 354 1.92 3.27 -28.00
CA VAL A 354 2.22 4.65 -27.61
C VAL A 354 3.55 5.06 -28.22
N SER A 355 3.58 6.17 -28.93
CA SER A 355 4.79 6.62 -29.65
C SER A 355 5.83 7.29 -28.74
N SER A 356 5.40 7.87 -27.62
CA SER A 356 6.24 8.56 -26.65
C SER A 356 5.50 8.71 -25.32
N LEU A 357 6.25 8.70 -24.22
CA LEU A 357 5.72 8.99 -22.89
C LEU A 357 5.74 10.48 -22.53
N ASP A 358 6.46 11.27 -23.30
CA ASP A 358 6.55 12.74 -23.18
C ASP A 358 6.36 13.35 -24.56
N ASN A 359 5.14 13.38 -25.05
CA ASN A 359 4.79 14.01 -26.33
C ASN A 359 3.46 14.76 -26.22
N PRO A 360 3.51 16.09 -26.14
CA PRO A 360 2.33 16.93 -26.13
C PRO A 360 1.34 16.75 -27.31
N GLY A 361 1.81 16.25 -28.45
CA GLY A 361 0.99 15.98 -29.63
C GLY A 361 0.54 14.52 -29.79
N ALA A 362 0.78 13.67 -28.80
CA ALA A 362 0.40 12.27 -28.86
C ALA A 362 -1.13 12.09 -28.93
N ASP A 363 -1.55 11.02 -29.63
CA ASP A 363 -2.95 10.60 -29.67
C ASP A 363 -3.50 10.39 -28.25
N ALA A 364 -4.56 11.10 -27.92
CA ALA A 364 -5.22 11.02 -26.61
C ALA A 364 -5.77 9.62 -26.32
N PHE A 365 -6.02 8.80 -27.32
CA PHE A 365 -6.54 7.45 -27.20
C PHE A 365 -5.47 6.35 -27.31
N ALA A 366 -4.20 6.73 -27.49
CA ALA A 366 -3.09 5.78 -27.46
C ALA A 366 -2.89 5.16 -26.08
N GLY A 367 -2.54 3.88 -26.06
CA GLY A 367 -2.28 3.05 -24.88
C GLY A 367 -3.48 2.16 -24.48
N VAL A 368 -3.17 0.94 -24.09
CA VAL A 368 -4.14 -0.04 -23.58
C VAL A 368 -4.79 0.47 -22.30
N ARG A 369 -6.11 0.41 -22.19
CA ARG A 369 -6.83 0.78 -20.96
C ARG A 369 -7.07 -0.44 -20.09
N ASN A 370 -7.22 -0.23 -18.78
CA ASN A 370 -7.48 -1.32 -17.83
C ASN A 370 -8.71 -1.00 -16.99
N ILE A 371 -9.61 -1.96 -16.90
CA ILE A 371 -10.86 -1.91 -16.13
C ILE A 371 -10.93 -3.06 -15.12
N LYS A 372 -9.80 -3.50 -14.58
CA LYS A 372 -9.75 -4.57 -13.55
C LYS A 372 -10.69 -4.27 -12.39
N PHE A 373 -10.67 -3.04 -11.88
CA PHE A 373 -11.54 -2.56 -10.81
C PHE A 373 -12.85 -2.02 -11.40
N TYR A 374 -13.61 -2.89 -12.08
CA TYR A 374 -14.90 -2.50 -12.67
C TYR A 374 -15.93 -2.26 -11.57
N PRO A 375 -16.52 -1.07 -11.44
CA PRO A 375 -17.41 -0.73 -10.32
C PRO A 375 -18.76 -1.43 -10.45
N ALA A 376 -19.27 -1.96 -9.33
CA ALA A 376 -20.63 -2.45 -9.23
C ALA A 376 -21.63 -1.31 -8.96
N THR A 377 -21.20 -0.27 -8.24
CA THR A 377 -21.99 0.94 -7.94
C THR A 377 -21.71 2.03 -8.96
N PRO A 378 -22.65 2.96 -9.20
CA PRO A 378 -22.39 4.11 -10.04
C PRO A 378 -21.19 4.90 -9.52
N LEU A 379 -20.29 5.29 -10.44
CA LEU A 379 -19.17 6.18 -10.14
C LEU A 379 -19.68 7.60 -9.84
N ASP A 380 -19.03 8.26 -8.90
CA ASP A 380 -19.03 9.72 -8.87
C ASP A 380 -17.77 10.25 -9.60
N GLY A 381 -17.66 11.54 -9.83
CA GLY A 381 -16.49 12.12 -10.51
C GLY A 381 -15.17 11.93 -9.77
N GLY A 382 -15.19 11.37 -8.57
CA GLY A 382 -14.01 11.15 -7.72
C GLY A 382 -13.53 9.71 -7.64
N GLY A 383 -14.30 8.73 -8.10
CA GLY A 383 -13.93 7.31 -8.06
C GLY A 383 -15.06 6.37 -7.69
N ALA A 384 -14.70 5.15 -7.32
CA ALA A 384 -15.61 4.04 -7.03
C ALA A 384 -15.43 3.53 -5.58
N SER A 385 -16.34 2.64 -5.18
CA SER A 385 -16.30 1.96 -3.87
C SER A 385 -15.61 0.60 -3.91
N ASN A 386 -14.91 0.27 -4.99
CA ASN A 386 -14.19 -0.99 -5.10
C ASN A 386 -13.10 -1.08 -4.03
N ASP A 387 -13.21 -2.07 -3.14
CA ASP A 387 -12.15 -2.37 -2.18
C ASP A 387 -10.87 -2.80 -2.90
N PHE A 388 -9.72 -2.62 -2.25
CA PHE A 388 -8.43 -2.96 -2.82
C PHE A 388 -7.81 -4.16 -2.09
N PRO A 389 -7.44 -5.27 -2.79
CA PRO A 389 -6.79 -6.40 -2.17
C PRO A 389 -5.33 -6.06 -1.83
N ILE A 390 -4.99 -5.99 -0.54
CA ILE A 390 -3.60 -5.86 -0.09
C ILE A 390 -2.92 -7.22 -0.14
N PHE A 391 -3.61 -8.26 0.38
CA PHE A 391 -3.18 -9.66 0.33
C PHE A 391 -4.33 -10.56 -0.08
N ARG A 392 -4.10 -11.44 -1.04
CA ARG A 392 -5.03 -12.50 -1.45
C ARG A 392 -4.31 -13.82 -1.70
N TYR A 393 -5.00 -14.92 -1.54
CA TYR A 393 -4.40 -16.26 -1.46
C TYR A 393 -3.61 -16.67 -2.69
N ALA A 394 -4.03 -16.26 -3.90
CA ALA A 394 -3.29 -16.54 -5.13
C ALA A 394 -1.84 -16.03 -5.11
N ASP A 395 -1.57 -14.84 -4.52
CA ASP A 395 -0.21 -14.35 -4.35
C ASP A 395 0.63 -15.33 -3.53
N PHE A 396 0.10 -15.84 -2.42
CA PHE A 396 0.81 -16.76 -1.53
C PHE A 396 1.01 -18.15 -2.14
N MET A 397 0.10 -18.62 -2.98
CA MET A 397 0.32 -19.84 -3.76
C MET A 397 1.51 -19.67 -4.71
N LEU A 398 1.60 -18.56 -5.44
CA LEU A 398 2.72 -18.27 -6.35
C LEU A 398 4.03 -17.99 -5.59
N MET A 399 3.97 -17.36 -4.41
CA MET A 399 5.14 -17.20 -3.53
C MET A 399 5.66 -18.56 -3.05
N LYS A 400 4.77 -19.48 -2.65
CA LYS A 400 5.14 -20.87 -2.26
C LYS A 400 5.76 -21.61 -3.44
N ALA A 401 5.17 -21.48 -4.63
CA ALA A 401 5.71 -22.07 -5.84
C ALA A 401 7.13 -21.54 -6.16
N GLU A 402 7.35 -20.23 -6.07
CA GLU A 402 8.67 -19.61 -6.24
C GLU A 402 9.68 -20.16 -5.25
N CYS A 403 9.34 -20.21 -3.96
CA CYS A 403 10.22 -20.74 -2.92
C CYS A 403 10.57 -22.21 -3.16
N LEU A 404 9.59 -23.02 -3.58
CA LEU A 404 9.84 -24.46 -3.91
C LEU A 404 10.82 -24.60 -5.07
N VAL A 405 10.66 -23.83 -6.16
CA VAL A 405 11.60 -23.85 -7.29
C VAL A 405 13.00 -23.41 -6.85
N ARG A 406 13.11 -22.33 -6.07
CA ARG A 406 14.41 -21.85 -5.55
C ARG A 406 15.10 -22.85 -4.61
N LEU A 407 14.33 -23.70 -3.94
CA LEU A 407 14.83 -24.81 -3.10
C LEU A 407 15.06 -26.11 -3.89
N GLY A 408 14.89 -26.13 -5.22
CA GLY A 408 15.14 -27.28 -6.07
C GLY A 408 14.00 -28.29 -6.13
N ASN A 409 12.77 -27.89 -5.79
CA ASN A 409 11.56 -28.70 -5.85
C ASN A 409 10.50 -28.13 -6.82
N PRO A 410 10.79 -28.04 -8.15
CA PRO A 410 9.83 -27.48 -9.10
C PRO A 410 8.59 -28.38 -9.29
N SER A 411 8.69 -29.68 -9.11
CA SER A 411 7.54 -30.60 -9.18
C SER A 411 6.50 -30.33 -8.08
N GLY A 412 6.95 -29.89 -6.89
CA GLY A 412 6.08 -29.45 -5.80
C GLY A 412 5.42 -28.08 -6.09
N ALA A 413 6.02 -27.25 -6.92
CA ALA A 413 5.46 -25.96 -7.34
C ALA A 413 4.37 -26.10 -8.40
N LYS A 414 4.45 -27.13 -9.25
CA LYS A 414 3.58 -27.28 -10.41
C LYS A 414 2.08 -27.22 -10.08
N PRO A 415 1.54 -27.98 -9.12
CA PRO A 415 0.10 -27.95 -8.82
C PRO A 415 -0.39 -26.58 -8.37
N LEU A 416 0.47 -25.76 -7.76
CA LEU A 416 0.12 -24.39 -7.31
C LEU A 416 -0.03 -23.45 -8.52
N VAL A 417 0.90 -23.51 -9.46
CA VAL A 417 0.86 -22.72 -10.70
C VAL A 417 -0.29 -23.17 -11.60
N ASP A 418 -0.45 -24.49 -11.78
CA ASP A 418 -1.51 -25.05 -12.62
C ASP A 418 -2.91 -24.65 -12.13
N ALA A 419 -3.17 -24.67 -10.82
CA ALA A 419 -4.45 -24.27 -10.27
C ALA A 419 -4.82 -22.81 -10.61
N ILE A 420 -3.86 -21.89 -10.63
CA ILE A 420 -4.07 -20.49 -11.01
C ILE A 420 -4.32 -20.37 -12.51
N ARG A 421 -3.54 -21.09 -13.32
CA ARG A 421 -3.71 -21.12 -14.77
C ARG A 421 -5.07 -21.69 -15.18
N GLU A 422 -5.47 -22.81 -14.58
CA GLU A 422 -6.76 -23.45 -14.83
C GLU A 422 -7.93 -22.53 -14.44
N ARG A 423 -7.84 -21.83 -13.30
CA ARG A 423 -8.81 -20.81 -12.92
C ARG A 423 -8.89 -19.69 -13.97
N ALA A 424 -7.76 -19.30 -14.56
CA ALA A 424 -7.68 -18.29 -15.61
C ALA A 424 -8.14 -18.81 -17.01
N GLY A 425 -8.64 -20.04 -17.11
CA GLY A 425 -9.08 -20.64 -18.37
C GLY A 425 -7.95 -21.21 -19.23
N LEU A 426 -6.73 -21.27 -18.69
CA LEU A 426 -5.55 -21.79 -19.38
C LEU A 426 -5.30 -23.27 -19.05
N THR A 427 -4.57 -23.97 -19.93
CA THR A 427 -4.12 -25.32 -19.65
C THR A 427 -2.98 -25.35 -18.63
N ALA A 428 -2.91 -26.44 -17.85
CA ALA A 428 -1.77 -26.74 -17.00
C ALA A 428 -0.45 -26.72 -17.79
N LEU A 429 0.65 -26.40 -17.10
CA LEU A 429 1.98 -26.46 -17.71
C LEU A 429 2.32 -27.88 -18.15
N SER A 430 2.97 -28.03 -19.31
CA SER A 430 3.41 -29.34 -19.81
C SER A 430 4.59 -29.92 -19.04
N THR A 431 5.36 -29.07 -18.36
CA THR A 431 6.56 -29.41 -17.56
C THR A 431 6.47 -28.78 -16.19
N ASP A 432 7.39 -29.12 -15.31
CA ASP A 432 7.58 -28.42 -14.05
C ASP A 432 7.91 -26.94 -14.31
N PRO A 433 7.38 -26.01 -13.50
CA PRO A 433 7.57 -24.57 -13.73
C PRO A 433 9.02 -24.15 -13.48
N SER A 434 9.52 -23.28 -14.32
CA SER A 434 10.72 -22.49 -14.11
C SER A 434 10.42 -21.24 -13.25
N LEU A 435 11.46 -20.54 -12.81
CA LEU A 435 11.30 -19.22 -12.20
C LEU A 435 10.69 -18.19 -13.18
N GLU A 436 10.98 -18.31 -14.48
CA GLU A 436 10.41 -17.45 -15.50
C GLU A 436 8.89 -17.68 -15.65
N ASP A 437 8.44 -18.93 -15.64
CA ASP A 437 7.01 -19.27 -15.67
C ASP A 437 6.28 -18.64 -14.48
N ILE A 438 6.86 -18.73 -13.28
CA ILE A 438 6.28 -18.14 -12.06
C ILE A 438 6.29 -16.60 -12.13
N TYR A 439 7.37 -15.99 -12.58
CA TYR A 439 7.47 -14.54 -12.76
C TYR A 439 6.38 -14.00 -13.71
N ASN A 440 6.17 -14.70 -14.82
CA ASN A 440 5.14 -14.35 -15.78
C ASN A 440 3.73 -14.54 -15.18
N GLU A 441 3.48 -15.70 -14.55
CA GLU A 441 2.18 -15.98 -13.93
C GLU A 441 1.84 -14.99 -12.83
N ARG A 442 2.83 -14.55 -12.02
CA ARG A 442 2.66 -13.47 -11.05
C ARG A 442 2.28 -12.14 -11.72
N GLY A 443 2.89 -11.81 -12.85
CA GLY A 443 2.54 -10.63 -13.64
C GLY A 443 1.11 -10.66 -14.15
N PHE A 444 0.65 -11.82 -14.65
CA PHE A 444 -0.72 -12.01 -15.14
C PHE A 444 -1.73 -11.93 -14.00
N GLU A 445 -1.44 -12.58 -12.90
CA GLU A 445 -2.34 -12.72 -11.78
C GLU A 445 -2.49 -11.45 -10.97
N LEU A 446 -1.38 -10.79 -10.66
CA LEU A 446 -1.29 -9.69 -9.70
C LEU A 446 -1.18 -8.29 -10.35
N ASN A 447 -1.45 -8.21 -11.65
CA ASN A 447 -1.42 -6.93 -12.37
C ASN A 447 -2.23 -5.85 -11.65
N TRP A 448 -1.64 -4.66 -11.46
CA TRP A 448 -2.27 -3.52 -10.78
C TRP A 448 -2.63 -3.76 -9.30
N GLU A 449 -1.93 -4.66 -8.60
CA GLU A 449 -2.11 -4.89 -7.16
C GLU A 449 -0.92 -4.43 -6.31
N GLY A 450 0.07 -3.75 -6.91
CA GLY A 450 1.19 -3.16 -6.19
C GLY A 450 2.35 -4.11 -5.88
N HIS A 451 2.43 -5.27 -6.53
CA HIS A 451 3.45 -6.29 -6.24
C HIS A 451 4.60 -6.31 -7.26
N ARG A 452 4.37 -5.79 -8.47
CA ARG A 452 5.23 -6.02 -9.64
C ARG A 452 6.66 -5.50 -9.46
N ARG A 453 6.86 -4.31 -8.86
CA ARG A 453 8.20 -3.76 -8.61
C ARG A 453 9.05 -4.70 -7.75
N GLN A 454 8.51 -5.21 -6.64
CA GLN A 454 9.21 -6.16 -5.77
C GLN A 454 9.57 -7.45 -6.51
N ASP A 455 8.66 -7.97 -7.33
CA ASP A 455 8.91 -9.14 -8.17
C ASP A 455 10.04 -8.86 -9.16
N MET A 456 9.98 -7.75 -9.88
CA MET A 456 11.01 -7.38 -10.86
C MET A 456 12.39 -7.26 -10.22
N ILE A 457 12.52 -6.67 -9.03
CA ILE A 457 13.78 -6.58 -8.29
C ILE A 457 14.27 -7.98 -7.92
N ARG A 458 13.42 -8.80 -7.31
CA ARG A 458 13.78 -10.16 -6.85
C ARG A 458 14.15 -11.11 -7.99
N PHE A 459 13.55 -10.94 -9.17
CA PHE A 459 13.86 -11.72 -10.38
C PHE A 459 14.93 -11.05 -11.26
N GLY A 460 15.49 -9.90 -10.87
CA GLY A 460 16.57 -9.22 -11.58
C GLY A 460 16.15 -8.66 -12.94
N THR A 461 14.88 -8.26 -13.10
CA THR A 461 14.35 -7.67 -14.33
C THR A 461 14.10 -6.17 -14.24
N PHE A 462 14.04 -5.60 -13.04
CA PHE A 462 13.65 -4.21 -12.79
C PHE A 462 14.51 -3.19 -13.54
N LEU A 463 15.81 -3.43 -13.60
CA LEU A 463 16.76 -2.53 -14.23
C LEU A 463 16.92 -2.73 -15.75
N LYS A 464 16.33 -3.81 -16.31
CA LYS A 464 16.47 -4.10 -17.74
C LYS A 464 15.84 -3.02 -18.60
N ALA A 465 16.43 -2.83 -19.80
CA ALA A 465 15.86 -1.94 -20.81
C ALA A 465 14.43 -2.34 -21.19
N ASN A 466 13.60 -1.35 -21.49
CA ASN A 466 12.26 -1.52 -22.08
C ASN A 466 12.10 -0.60 -23.30
N ASP A 467 10.89 -0.51 -23.86
CA ASP A 467 10.65 0.26 -25.09
C ASP A 467 10.96 1.75 -24.98
N PHE A 468 10.96 2.31 -23.77
CA PHE A 468 11.08 3.75 -23.55
C PHE A 468 12.34 4.14 -22.77
N ARG A 469 13.05 3.18 -22.16
CA ARG A 469 14.29 3.43 -21.43
C ARG A 469 15.36 2.37 -21.72
N GLY A 470 16.61 2.76 -21.67
CA GLY A 470 17.75 1.84 -21.64
C GLY A 470 17.88 1.09 -20.31
N GLN A 471 18.96 0.31 -20.18
CA GLN A 471 19.36 -0.31 -18.92
C GLN A 471 19.50 0.76 -17.82
N SER A 472 18.83 0.55 -16.68
CA SER A 472 18.94 1.45 -15.53
C SER A 472 20.15 1.10 -14.66
N GLU A 473 20.65 2.11 -13.95
CA GLU A 473 21.73 1.93 -12.97
C GLU A 473 21.22 1.19 -11.71
N GLU A 474 22.10 0.43 -11.07
CA GLU A 474 21.78 -0.44 -9.94
C GLU A 474 21.11 0.30 -8.77
N TYR A 475 21.54 1.54 -8.51
CA TYR A 475 20.95 2.33 -7.42
C TYR A 475 19.45 2.63 -7.58
N LYS A 476 18.91 2.48 -8.79
CA LYS A 476 17.47 2.68 -9.06
C LYS A 476 16.56 1.61 -8.43
N GLU A 477 17.10 0.55 -7.88
CA GLU A 477 16.30 -0.40 -7.08
C GLU A 477 15.72 0.23 -5.80
N LEU A 478 16.29 1.35 -5.33
CA LEU A 478 15.76 2.14 -4.23
C LEU A 478 15.33 3.53 -4.71
N PHE A 479 14.29 4.06 -4.10
CA PHE A 479 13.95 5.46 -4.29
C PHE A 479 14.87 6.37 -3.45
N PRO A 480 15.06 7.63 -3.87
CA PRO A 480 15.85 8.57 -3.09
C PRO A 480 15.13 8.98 -1.81
N ILE A 481 15.89 9.26 -0.77
CA ILE A 481 15.35 9.97 0.41
C ILE A 481 14.94 11.39 -0.06
N PRO A 482 13.71 11.84 0.26
CA PRO A 482 13.26 13.17 -0.16
C PRO A 482 14.17 14.30 0.31
N THR A 483 14.37 15.32 -0.53
CA THR A 483 15.16 16.49 -0.17
C THR A 483 14.68 17.14 1.13
N SER A 484 13.35 17.24 1.30
CA SER A 484 12.75 17.79 2.53
C SER A 484 13.12 17.00 3.80
N ALA A 485 13.28 15.69 3.70
CA ALA A 485 13.67 14.84 4.82
C ALA A 485 15.16 15.04 5.18
N LEU A 486 16.03 15.14 4.17
CA LEU A 486 17.46 15.42 4.35
C LEU A 486 17.68 16.80 4.99
N ASP A 487 16.91 17.80 4.58
CA ASP A 487 16.97 19.16 5.14
C ASP A 487 16.49 19.20 6.62
N ALA A 488 15.50 18.37 6.95
CA ALA A 488 14.93 18.29 8.30
C ALA A 488 15.80 17.49 9.29
N ASN A 489 16.64 16.57 8.80
CA ASN A 489 17.48 15.70 9.63
C ASN A 489 18.87 15.49 9.01
N THR A 490 19.87 16.17 9.57
CA THR A 490 21.26 16.14 9.09
C THR A 490 21.98 14.81 9.37
N ASN A 491 21.40 13.89 10.13
CA ASN A 491 21.91 12.53 10.33
C ASN A 491 21.61 11.61 9.14
N LEU A 492 20.70 12.03 8.24
CA LEU A 492 20.37 11.26 7.06
C LEU A 492 21.44 11.37 5.98
N LYS A 493 21.67 10.29 5.30
CA LYS A 493 22.51 10.22 4.11
C LYS A 493 21.66 9.73 2.96
N GLN A 494 21.77 10.42 1.84
CA GLN A 494 21.09 10.01 0.61
C GLN A 494 21.53 8.63 0.16
N ASN A 495 20.64 7.89 -0.48
CA ASN A 495 20.98 6.63 -1.13
C ASN A 495 22.06 6.87 -2.21
N PRO A 496 23.04 5.96 -2.35
CA PRO A 496 24.08 6.10 -3.37
C PRO A 496 23.51 6.33 -4.77
N GLY A 497 24.09 7.24 -5.53
CA GLY A 497 23.68 7.54 -6.91
C GLY A 497 22.70 8.72 -7.06
N TYR A 498 22.14 9.24 -5.96
CA TYR A 498 21.23 10.40 -5.96
C TYR A 498 21.88 11.67 -5.44
#